data_b6a3db626711607829e52c42caa0f3df
#
_entry.id   b6a3db626711607829e52c42caa0f3df
#
_cell.length_a   1.000
_cell.length_b   1.000
_cell.length_c   1.000
_cell.angle_alpha   90.00
_cell.angle_beta   90.00
_cell.angle_gamma   90.00
#
_symmetry.space_group_name_H-M   'P 1'
#
loop_
_entity.id
_entity.type
_entity.pdbx_description
1 polymer ?
#
loop_
_entity_poly.entity_id
_entity_poly.type
_entity_poly.pdbx_seq_one_letter_code
_entity_poly.pdbx_strand_id
1 'polypeptide(L)'
;MIDVNEKIKAKVEALPDSPGVYRWKDKDGRIIYVGKAKNLKNRVRSYVREDKNRSPKVAAMTRHADDLDITMTGTEMEALILECNLIKELHPKYNISLRDDKSYPYVKITVNDEWPRIFVTRNIRRDDGAKYFGPFTDVGSLRQTLSLLRHYYPIRTCRSMKVSRPCLQYHMHLCSAPCGGHVDHIDYDRDVKTICDLLEGKSTALVKELTRQMMEASEAMDFEKAAKLRDHIRAIESVQQRQHIVSTEGDFDVLGMARDGSHTGLEIFYIRYGRMVGKENFSIPESASETDEEIITTFLRDFYGGNPTSVPKEIILPLLPEESDLLSLWLTKLRGSEVKLIRPERGFKRRLKDMAMANAAKYLSDKKLQWEYQDAREQGAVQKLKELLSLPRLPERMECFDISHNQGAETTGSMAVFEHGRPAKSEYRKFKLQTTQGHADDFKSMAEVMSRRYGKEKDWPEPDLIVLDGGLGQMHAAIPVIREAGCNAPIIGLAKRIEEIYVEGSDIPIVLDHHEPALQLLQFIRDEAHRFVITYHRKWTNKRNTESVLDHIEGIGPNRRNALWHAFRSLDEMKKASEEELAQVPGMNQRAAHNVYRFFHMRKDEKQLVLQGMDVEKED
;
A
#
# COMPACT_ATOMS: atom_id res chain seq x y z
N MET A 1 32.54 24.05 5.34
CA MET A 1 31.78 24.22 6.60
C MET A 1 30.33 23.91 6.27
N ILE A 2 29.74 22.93 6.93
CA ILE A 2 28.29 22.68 6.77
C ILE A 2 27.62 23.72 7.63
N ASP A 3 26.87 24.60 7.00
CA ASP A 3 26.10 25.64 7.64
C ASP A 3 24.88 25.01 8.31
N VAL A 4 25.09 24.35 9.46
CA VAL A 4 23.98 23.96 10.33
C VAL A 4 23.53 25.23 11.04
N ASN A 5 22.27 25.59 10.83
CA ASN A 5 21.64 26.76 11.39
C ASN A 5 21.96 26.89 12.92
N GLU A 6 22.37 28.08 13.38
CA GLU A 6 22.69 28.33 14.79
C GLU A 6 21.54 27.97 15.75
N LYS A 7 20.31 28.10 15.28
CA LYS A 7 19.10 27.67 15.97
C LYS A 7 19.11 26.17 16.32
N ILE A 8 19.57 25.34 15.39
CA ILE A 8 19.69 23.89 15.61
C ILE A 8 20.80 23.59 16.60
N LYS A 9 21.95 24.27 16.48
CA LYS A 9 23.09 24.09 17.41
C LYS A 9 22.68 24.39 18.86
N ALA A 10 21.99 25.51 19.10
CA ALA A 10 21.49 25.86 20.41
C ALA A 10 20.50 24.84 20.98
N LYS A 11 19.58 24.33 20.15
CA LYS A 11 18.64 23.27 20.56
C LYS A 11 19.35 21.97 20.92
N VAL A 12 20.37 21.56 20.14
CA VAL A 12 21.13 20.33 20.38
C VAL A 12 21.88 20.36 21.71
N GLU A 13 22.42 21.53 22.13
CA GLU A 13 23.09 21.67 23.43
C GLU A 13 22.13 21.54 24.60
N ALA A 14 20.89 21.99 24.44
CA ALA A 14 19.82 21.93 25.43
C ALA A 14 19.10 20.57 25.51
N LEU A 15 19.47 19.58 24.69
CA LEU A 15 18.80 18.27 24.67
C LEU A 15 19.04 17.49 25.97
N PRO A 16 18.01 16.76 26.46
CA PRO A 16 18.12 15.90 27.63
C PRO A 16 18.89 14.62 27.36
N ASP A 17 19.50 14.05 28.39
CA ASP A 17 20.15 12.75 28.39
C ASP A 17 19.15 11.62 28.68
N SER A 18 18.06 11.56 27.91
CA SER A 18 16.96 10.61 28.08
C SER A 18 16.62 9.91 26.75
N PRO A 19 15.94 8.74 26.81
CA PRO A 19 15.38 8.12 25.60
C PRO A 19 14.30 8.99 24.97
N GLY A 20 14.16 8.88 23.65
CA GLY A 20 13.09 9.61 22.96
C GLY A 20 13.20 9.56 21.45
N VAL A 21 12.31 10.31 20.81
CA VAL A 21 12.21 10.45 19.35
C VAL A 21 12.50 11.90 18.98
N TYR A 22 13.32 12.07 17.95
CA TYR A 22 13.64 13.36 17.36
C TYR A 22 13.12 13.45 15.94
N ARG A 23 12.70 14.67 15.54
CA ARG A 23 12.10 14.96 14.23
C ARG A 23 12.79 16.17 13.62
N TRP A 24 13.39 15.99 12.47
CA TRP A 24 13.97 17.07 11.69
C TRP A 24 12.90 17.70 10.80
N LYS A 25 12.85 19.03 10.74
CA LYS A 25 11.92 19.80 9.94
C LYS A 25 12.65 20.64 8.91
N ASP A 26 12.03 20.83 7.74
CA ASP A 26 12.46 21.78 6.73
C ASP A 26 11.97 23.20 7.02
N LYS A 27 12.30 24.15 6.12
CA LYS A 27 11.91 25.56 6.20
C LYS A 27 10.40 25.77 6.21
N ASP A 28 9.64 24.85 5.62
CA ASP A 28 8.17 24.89 5.59
C ASP A 28 7.54 24.26 6.84
N GLY A 29 8.34 23.81 7.80
CA GLY A 29 7.89 23.13 9.01
C GLY A 29 7.49 21.68 8.81
N ARG A 30 7.73 21.08 7.62
CA ARG A 30 7.42 19.68 7.32
C ARG A 30 8.48 18.78 7.94
N ILE A 31 8.04 17.66 8.53
CA ILE A 31 8.95 16.66 9.08
C ILE A 31 9.59 15.89 7.93
N ILE A 32 10.91 15.98 7.82
CA ILE A 32 11.71 15.35 6.76
C ILE A 32 12.42 14.08 7.22
N TYR A 33 12.60 13.90 8.54
CA TYR A 33 13.20 12.70 9.11
C TYR A 33 12.72 12.49 10.55
N VAL A 34 12.52 11.24 10.94
CA VAL A 34 12.18 10.80 12.29
C VAL A 34 13.20 9.75 12.71
N GLY A 35 13.70 9.83 13.95
CA GLY A 35 14.61 8.83 14.48
C GLY A 35 14.47 8.70 16.01
N LYS A 36 14.73 7.50 16.53
CA LYS A 36 14.80 7.23 17.96
C LYS A 36 16.22 7.40 18.50
N ALA A 37 16.31 7.62 19.79
CA ALA A 37 17.57 7.62 20.52
C ALA A 37 17.41 6.99 21.91
N LYS A 38 18.41 6.23 22.33
CA LYS A 38 18.59 5.83 23.73
C LYS A 38 19.00 7.04 24.59
N ASN A 39 19.76 7.96 23.99
CA ASN A 39 20.15 9.24 24.55
C ASN A 39 20.01 10.30 23.44
N LEU A 40 19.00 11.15 23.57
CA LEU A 40 18.67 12.18 22.57
C LEU A 40 19.85 13.11 22.28
N LYS A 41 20.51 13.60 23.34
CA LYS A 41 21.64 14.53 23.23
C LYS A 41 22.79 13.94 22.43
N ASN A 42 23.22 12.72 22.77
CA ASN A 42 24.34 12.07 22.10
C ASN A 42 24.02 11.74 20.65
N ARG A 43 22.83 11.21 20.38
CA ARG A 43 22.42 10.82 19.02
C ARG A 43 22.24 12.03 18.11
N VAL A 44 21.55 13.06 18.56
CA VAL A 44 21.31 14.25 17.72
C VAL A 44 22.61 15.04 17.51
N ARG A 45 23.47 15.10 18.54
CA ARG A 45 24.81 15.72 18.40
C ARG A 45 25.65 15.03 17.34
N SER A 46 25.53 13.72 17.12
CA SER A 46 26.25 13.01 16.07
C SER A 46 25.92 13.50 14.65
N TYR A 47 24.73 14.04 14.43
CA TYR A 47 24.33 14.63 13.15
C TYR A 47 24.90 16.03 12.91
N VAL A 48 25.31 16.73 13.96
CA VAL A 48 25.78 18.13 13.89
C VAL A 48 27.31 18.22 13.92
N ARG A 49 28.00 17.20 14.47
CA ARG A 49 29.47 17.15 14.48
C ARG A 49 30.04 17.05 13.07
N GLU A 50 31.14 17.74 12.80
CA GLU A 50 31.89 17.61 11.54
C GLU A 50 32.54 16.23 11.50
N ASP A 51 32.00 15.36 10.66
CA ASP A 51 32.58 14.06 10.34
C ASP A 51 32.85 13.96 8.84
N LYS A 52 34.10 13.65 8.46
CA LYS A 52 34.53 13.50 7.07
C LYS A 52 33.89 12.26 6.40
N ASN A 53 33.41 11.30 7.19
CA ASN A 53 32.80 10.04 6.72
C ASN A 53 31.27 10.04 6.78
N ARG A 54 30.65 11.23 6.83
CA ARG A 54 29.18 11.34 6.90
C ARG A 54 28.50 10.79 5.65
N SER A 55 27.44 10.00 5.82
CA SER A 55 26.68 9.48 4.69
C SER A 55 26.07 10.61 3.84
N PRO A 56 26.02 10.47 2.51
CA PRO A 56 25.43 11.48 1.61
C PRO A 56 24.00 11.87 1.99
N LYS A 57 23.20 10.93 2.47
CA LYS A 57 21.83 11.11 2.93
C LYS A 57 21.76 11.99 4.17
N VAL A 58 22.60 11.71 5.18
CA VAL A 58 22.68 12.53 6.40
C VAL A 58 23.14 13.95 6.05
N ALA A 59 24.10 14.09 5.14
CA ALA A 59 24.55 15.39 4.67
C ALA A 59 23.44 16.15 3.92
N ALA A 60 22.65 15.48 3.08
CA ALA A 60 21.52 16.07 2.39
C ALA A 60 20.39 16.45 3.38
N MET A 61 20.06 15.56 4.31
CA MET A 61 19.06 15.80 5.36
C MET A 61 19.42 17.03 6.21
N THR A 62 20.65 17.09 6.73
CA THR A 62 21.10 18.20 7.58
C THR A 62 21.16 19.53 6.84
N ARG A 63 21.43 19.53 5.51
CA ARG A 63 21.38 20.74 4.67
C ARG A 63 19.97 21.28 4.48
N HIS A 64 18.97 20.39 4.41
CA HIS A 64 17.56 20.79 4.26
C HIS A 64 16.85 21.03 5.57
N ALA A 65 17.47 20.64 6.70
CA ALA A 65 16.90 20.83 8.02
C ALA A 65 17.00 22.28 8.49
N ASP A 66 15.88 22.84 8.95
CA ASP A 66 15.79 24.19 9.51
C ASP A 66 15.44 24.17 11.01
N ASP A 67 14.76 23.12 11.47
CA ASP A 67 14.37 22.98 12.87
C ASP A 67 14.40 21.53 13.35
N LEU A 68 14.37 21.35 14.66
CA LEU A 68 14.37 20.07 15.37
C LEU A 68 13.34 20.08 16.49
N ASP A 69 12.49 19.05 16.52
CA ASP A 69 11.60 18.75 17.63
C ASP A 69 11.98 17.43 18.29
N ILE A 70 11.71 17.33 19.60
CA ILE A 70 11.90 16.10 20.35
C ILE A 70 10.64 15.70 21.11
N THR A 71 10.52 14.40 21.37
CA THR A 71 9.56 13.84 22.33
C THR A 71 10.32 12.88 23.24
N MET A 72 10.39 13.18 24.52
CA MET A 72 10.99 12.28 25.52
C MET A 72 10.06 11.11 25.78
N THR A 73 10.65 9.95 26.06
CA THR A 73 9.92 8.73 26.44
C THR A 73 10.51 8.17 27.72
N GLY A 74 9.73 7.37 28.45
CA GLY A 74 10.20 6.74 29.68
C GLY A 74 11.20 5.61 29.43
N THR A 75 11.08 4.96 28.25
CA THR A 75 11.91 3.80 27.89
C THR A 75 12.31 3.85 26.42
N GLU A 76 13.38 3.12 26.09
CA GLU A 76 13.85 2.94 24.70
C GLU A 76 12.81 2.19 23.85
N MET A 77 12.04 1.27 24.46
CA MET A 77 10.94 0.58 23.81
C MET A 77 9.81 1.52 23.40
N GLU A 78 9.46 2.47 24.26
CA GLU A 78 8.46 3.51 23.93
C GLU A 78 8.96 4.40 22.79
N ALA A 79 10.25 4.76 22.79
CA ALA A 79 10.87 5.50 21.71
C ALA A 79 10.76 4.75 20.37
N LEU A 80 11.03 3.45 20.36
CA LEU A 80 10.89 2.61 19.16
C LEU A 80 9.45 2.56 18.64
N ILE A 81 8.48 2.38 19.53
CA ILE A 81 7.05 2.33 19.15
C ILE A 81 6.60 3.69 18.60
N LEU A 82 7.00 4.78 19.24
CA LEU A 82 6.65 6.14 18.81
C LEU A 82 7.29 6.48 17.45
N GLU A 83 8.56 6.13 17.24
CA GLU A 83 9.25 6.27 15.96
C GLU A 83 8.50 5.53 14.84
N CYS A 84 8.16 4.23 15.05
CA CYS A 84 7.39 3.44 14.09
C CYS A 84 6.06 4.09 13.70
N ASN A 85 5.32 4.59 14.68
CA ASN A 85 4.03 5.24 14.44
C ASN A 85 4.18 6.55 13.67
N LEU A 86 5.15 7.38 14.04
CA LEU A 86 5.41 8.65 13.37
C LEU A 86 5.90 8.47 11.93
N ILE A 87 6.77 7.49 11.66
CA ILE A 87 7.22 7.19 10.29
C ILE A 87 6.05 6.75 9.41
N LYS A 88 5.14 5.91 9.93
CA LYS A 88 3.93 5.47 9.22
C LYS A 88 2.94 6.59 8.94
N GLU A 89 2.76 7.50 9.90
CA GLU A 89 1.81 8.61 9.78
C GLU A 89 2.33 9.71 8.85
N LEU A 90 3.61 10.05 8.97
CA LEU A 90 4.19 11.24 8.36
C LEU A 90 4.91 10.97 7.03
N HIS A 91 5.31 9.71 6.76
CA HIS A 91 6.07 9.30 5.58
C HIS A 91 7.24 10.24 5.26
N PRO A 92 8.20 10.47 6.21
CA PRO A 92 9.23 11.48 6.03
C PRO A 92 10.18 11.15 4.88
N LYS A 93 10.59 12.18 4.12
CA LYS A 93 11.38 12.05 2.90
C LYS A 93 12.69 11.26 3.07
N TYR A 94 13.36 11.42 4.22
CA TYR A 94 14.67 10.84 4.50
C TYR A 94 14.60 9.56 5.35
N ASN A 95 13.44 9.05 5.70
CA ASN A 95 13.33 7.71 6.27
C ASN A 95 13.26 6.66 5.17
N ILE A 96 13.88 5.50 5.41
CA ILE A 96 13.62 4.32 4.58
C ILE A 96 12.16 3.92 4.83
N SER A 97 11.43 3.61 3.78
CA SER A 97 10.08 3.07 3.88
C SER A 97 9.91 1.94 2.88
N LEU A 98 9.38 0.83 3.34
CA LEU A 98 8.95 -0.24 2.45
C LEU A 98 7.69 0.24 1.70
N ARG A 99 7.80 0.39 0.38
CA ARG A 99 6.70 0.92 -0.46
C ARG A 99 5.56 -0.07 -0.69
N ASP A 100 5.75 -1.35 -0.33
CA ASP A 100 4.76 -2.42 -0.53
C ASP A 100 4.02 -2.72 0.77
N ASP A 101 2.79 -2.20 0.89
CA ASP A 101 1.86 -2.46 1.99
C ASP A 101 0.89 -3.60 1.62
N LYS A 102 1.43 -4.71 1.12
CA LYS A 102 0.65 -5.88 0.69
C LYS A 102 0.22 -6.70 1.89
N SER A 103 -1.09 -6.79 2.14
CA SER A 103 -1.66 -7.75 3.07
C SER A 103 -1.94 -9.08 2.37
N TYR A 104 -1.30 -10.15 2.85
CA TYR A 104 -1.47 -11.49 2.28
C TYR A 104 -2.71 -12.20 2.80
N PRO A 105 -3.32 -13.06 1.98
CA PRO A 105 -4.45 -13.86 2.41
C PRO A 105 -4.03 -15.02 3.30
N TYR A 106 -4.93 -15.34 4.23
CA TYR A 106 -4.92 -16.50 5.11
C TYR A 106 -6.17 -17.32 4.86
N VAL A 107 -6.07 -18.63 5.06
CA VAL A 107 -7.24 -19.49 5.19
C VAL A 107 -7.69 -19.45 6.65
N LYS A 108 -8.94 -19.06 6.87
CA LYS A 108 -9.57 -19.07 8.19
C LYS A 108 -10.56 -20.23 8.27
N ILE A 109 -10.45 -21.01 9.36
CA ILE A 109 -11.42 -22.04 9.71
C ILE A 109 -11.97 -21.70 11.10
N THR A 110 -13.29 -21.50 11.19
CA THR A 110 -13.98 -21.09 12.43
C THR A 110 -14.26 -22.32 13.30
N VAL A 111 -13.20 -22.93 13.84
CA VAL A 111 -13.29 -24.18 14.62
C VAL A 111 -14.14 -24.09 15.89
N ASN A 112 -14.44 -22.88 16.36
CA ASN A 112 -15.30 -22.64 17.53
C ASN A 112 -16.78 -22.50 17.18
N ASP A 113 -17.14 -22.39 15.88
CA ASP A 113 -18.54 -22.41 15.46
C ASP A 113 -19.08 -23.84 15.63
N GLU A 114 -20.35 -24.00 15.96
CA GLU A 114 -21.05 -25.31 15.98
C GLU A 114 -20.86 -26.05 14.64
N TRP A 115 -20.92 -25.34 13.56
CA TRP A 115 -20.62 -25.80 12.21
C TRP A 115 -19.49 -24.96 11.62
N PRO A 116 -18.23 -25.38 11.71
CA PRO A 116 -17.10 -24.61 11.18
C PRO A 116 -17.22 -24.27 9.70
N ARG A 117 -16.71 -23.11 9.28
CA ARG A 117 -16.64 -22.72 7.88
C ARG A 117 -15.21 -22.39 7.46
N ILE A 118 -14.92 -22.57 6.18
CA ILE A 118 -13.63 -22.25 5.58
C ILE A 118 -13.76 -21.07 4.61
N PHE A 119 -12.88 -20.10 4.71
CA PHE A 119 -12.83 -18.97 3.76
C PHE A 119 -11.47 -18.27 3.80
N VAL A 120 -11.19 -17.49 2.74
CA VAL A 120 -9.97 -16.68 2.65
C VAL A 120 -10.22 -15.30 3.27
N THR A 121 -9.28 -14.85 4.10
CA THR A 121 -9.30 -13.52 4.73
C THR A 121 -7.91 -12.90 4.71
N ARG A 122 -7.84 -11.58 4.74
CA ARG A 122 -6.59 -10.84 4.98
C ARG A 122 -6.51 -10.30 6.41
N ASN A 123 -7.62 -10.34 7.14
CA ASN A 123 -7.70 -9.86 8.52
C ASN A 123 -7.63 -11.04 9.49
N ILE A 124 -6.58 -11.08 10.29
CA ILE A 124 -6.41 -12.04 11.38
C ILE A 124 -6.91 -11.40 12.66
N ARG A 125 -7.71 -12.15 13.44
CA ARG A 125 -8.10 -11.82 14.81
C ARG A 125 -7.63 -12.93 15.74
N ARG A 126 -6.82 -12.57 16.74
CA ARG A 126 -6.28 -13.58 17.69
C ARG A 126 -7.26 -13.98 18.79
N ASP A 127 -8.29 -13.16 18.99
CA ASP A 127 -9.29 -13.27 20.04
C ASP A 127 -10.54 -14.08 19.65
N ASP A 128 -10.64 -14.51 18.38
CA ASP A 128 -11.84 -15.20 17.88
C ASP A 128 -11.76 -16.74 17.93
N GLY A 129 -10.65 -17.29 18.43
CA GLY A 129 -10.42 -18.72 18.59
C GLY A 129 -10.43 -19.53 17.28
N ALA A 130 -10.49 -18.89 16.12
CA ALA A 130 -10.41 -19.56 14.83
C ALA A 130 -8.98 -19.97 14.49
N LYS A 131 -8.81 -20.98 13.65
CA LYS A 131 -7.52 -21.34 13.08
C LYS A 131 -7.24 -20.54 11.82
N TYR A 132 -5.99 -20.05 11.72
CA TYR A 132 -5.50 -19.30 10.55
C TYR A 132 -4.29 -19.99 9.97
N PHE A 133 -4.30 -20.22 8.66
CA PHE A 133 -3.22 -20.85 7.92
C PHE A 133 -2.68 -19.86 6.88
N GLY A 134 -1.37 -19.68 6.80
CA GLY A 134 -0.70 -18.73 5.90
C GLY A 134 0.47 -17.99 6.58
N PRO A 135 0.95 -16.89 6.00
CA PRO A 135 0.43 -16.19 4.83
C PRO A 135 0.68 -16.93 3.50
N PHE A 136 -0.26 -16.83 2.56
CA PHE A 136 -0.09 -17.38 1.21
C PHE A 136 0.21 -16.26 0.22
N THR A 137 1.35 -16.36 -0.46
CA THR A 137 1.76 -15.33 -1.44
C THR A 137 1.12 -15.56 -2.81
N ASP A 138 0.79 -16.79 -3.17
CA ASP A 138 0.09 -17.15 -4.40
C ASP A 138 -1.41 -17.42 -4.14
N VAL A 139 -2.23 -16.41 -4.41
CA VAL A 139 -3.69 -16.48 -4.24
C VAL A 139 -4.34 -17.43 -5.25
N GLY A 140 -3.76 -17.57 -6.43
CA GLY A 140 -4.26 -18.46 -7.48
C GLY A 140 -4.16 -19.92 -7.05
N SER A 141 -2.95 -20.34 -6.67
CA SER A 141 -2.68 -21.68 -6.16
C SER A 141 -3.46 -21.98 -4.88
N LEU A 142 -3.62 -20.99 -3.98
CA LEU A 142 -4.44 -21.12 -2.78
C LEU A 142 -5.90 -21.45 -3.11
N ARG A 143 -6.52 -20.70 -4.03
CA ARG A 143 -7.91 -20.92 -4.43
C ARG A 143 -8.11 -22.28 -5.08
N GLN A 144 -7.18 -22.71 -5.92
CA GLN A 144 -7.21 -24.04 -6.55
C GLN A 144 -7.11 -25.15 -5.49
N THR A 145 -6.20 -25.00 -4.51
CA THR A 145 -6.04 -25.94 -3.40
C THR A 145 -7.32 -26.03 -2.57
N LEU A 146 -7.92 -24.88 -2.21
CA LEU A 146 -9.17 -24.86 -1.44
C LEU A 146 -10.35 -25.45 -2.24
N SER A 147 -10.42 -25.21 -3.54
CA SER A 147 -11.44 -25.81 -4.39
C SER A 147 -11.30 -27.33 -4.44
N LEU A 148 -10.06 -27.83 -4.56
CA LEU A 148 -9.77 -29.26 -4.54
C LEU A 148 -10.14 -29.89 -3.19
N LEU A 149 -9.70 -29.31 -2.09
CA LEU A 149 -10.01 -29.79 -0.73
C LEU A 149 -11.52 -29.84 -0.48
N ARG A 150 -12.27 -28.82 -0.92
CA ARG A 150 -13.73 -28.79 -0.75
C ARG A 150 -14.50 -29.77 -1.63
N HIS A 151 -13.91 -30.22 -2.72
CA HIS A 151 -14.50 -31.28 -3.52
C HIS A 151 -14.47 -32.63 -2.81
N TYR A 152 -13.42 -32.88 -2.03
CA TYR A 152 -13.26 -34.15 -1.27
C TYR A 152 -13.79 -34.06 0.17
N TYR A 153 -13.73 -32.86 0.77
CA TYR A 153 -14.20 -32.55 2.13
C TYR A 153 -15.17 -31.36 2.05
N PRO A 154 -16.47 -31.62 1.82
CA PRO A 154 -17.44 -30.57 1.45
C PRO A 154 -17.87 -29.68 2.63
N ILE A 155 -16.94 -28.82 3.10
CA ILE A 155 -17.16 -27.87 4.19
C ILE A 155 -17.81 -26.58 3.67
N ARG A 156 -18.73 -26.00 4.47
CA ARG A 156 -19.42 -24.76 4.16
C ARG A 156 -18.48 -23.56 4.09
N THR A 157 -18.82 -22.60 3.22
CA THR A 157 -18.18 -21.28 3.13
C THR A 157 -19.12 -20.14 3.51
N CYS A 158 -20.44 -20.39 3.51
CA CYS A 158 -21.47 -19.38 3.76
C CYS A 158 -21.40 -18.83 5.19
N ARG A 159 -21.86 -17.57 5.36
CA ARG A 159 -21.90 -16.91 6.67
C ARG A 159 -23.16 -17.30 7.47
N SER A 160 -24.30 -17.39 6.79
CA SER A 160 -25.60 -17.66 7.42
C SER A 160 -25.92 -19.16 7.41
N MET A 161 -26.50 -19.63 8.52
CA MET A 161 -27.06 -20.98 8.65
C MET A 161 -28.60 -20.96 8.53
N LYS A 162 -29.22 -19.78 8.45
CA LYS A 162 -30.68 -19.63 8.34
C LYS A 162 -31.11 -19.72 6.88
N VAL A 163 -31.33 -20.94 6.39
CA VAL A 163 -31.80 -21.21 5.04
C VAL A 163 -32.89 -22.27 5.08
N SER A 164 -33.93 -22.13 4.24
CA SER A 164 -35.03 -23.08 4.14
C SER A 164 -34.80 -24.22 3.14
N ARG A 165 -33.76 -24.07 2.30
CA ARG A 165 -33.40 -25.05 1.24
C ARG A 165 -31.90 -25.13 1.08
N PRO A 166 -31.32 -26.31 0.73
CA PRO A 166 -29.92 -26.43 0.36
C PRO A 166 -29.57 -25.50 -0.79
N CYS A 167 -28.40 -24.85 -0.71
CA CYS A 167 -27.93 -23.91 -1.72
C CYS A 167 -27.22 -24.63 -2.89
N LEU A 168 -26.89 -23.87 -3.94
CA LEU A 168 -26.19 -24.40 -5.13
C LEU A 168 -24.90 -25.19 -4.77
N GLN A 169 -24.18 -24.78 -3.72
CA GLN A 169 -22.94 -25.48 -3.30
C GLN A 169 -23.20 -26.93 -2.87
N TYR A 170 -24.37 -27.23 -2.29
CA TYR A 170 -24.78 -28.59 -1.97
C TYR A 170 -25.02 -29.41 -3.23
N HIS A 171 -25.77 -28.87 -4.19
CA HIS A 171 -26.06 -29.55 -5.45
C HIS A 171 -24.80 -29.76 -6.33
N MET A 172 -23.76 -28.93 -6.11
CA MET A 172 -22.44 -29.09 -6.74
C MET A 172 -21.49 -29.98 -5.95
N HIS A 173 -21.94 -30.62 -4.87
CA HIS A 173 -21.13 -31.45 -3.96
C HIS A 173 -19.94 -30.73 -3.31
N LEU A 174 -19.98 -29.39 -3.20
CA LEU A 174 -18.95 -28.58 -2.56
C LEU A 174 -19.27 -28.19 -1.11
N CYS A 175 -20.42 -28.63 -0.61
CA CYS A 175 -20.87 -28.44 0.77
C CYS A 175 -21.83 -29.56 1.15
N SER A 176 -21.67 -30.14 2.33
CA SER A 176 -22.55 -31.18 2.86
C SER A 176 -23.88 -30.66 3.41
N ALA A 177 -24.16 -29.33 3.32
CA ALA A 177 -25.35 -28.63 3.78
C ALA A 177 -25.72 -28.89 5.23
N PRO A 178 -24.85 -28.60 6.21
CA PRO A 178 -25.20 -28.72 7.64
C PRO A 178 -26.38 -27.80 8.02
N CYS A 179 -26.59 -26.71 7.27
CA CYS A 179 -27.73 -25.81 7.45
C CYS A 179 -29.11 -26.45 7.16
N GLY A 180 -29.15 -27.55 6.42
CA GLY A 180 -30.36 -28.30 6.09
C GLY A 180 -30.44 -29.67 6.80
N GLY A 181 -29.50 -29.99 7.68
CA GLY A 181 -29.45 -31.30 8.39
C GLY A 181 -29.08 -32.49 7.50
N HIS A 182 -28.36 -32.24 6.38
CA HIS A 182 -27.99 -33.28 5.42
C HIS A 182 -26.68 -34.02 5.77
N VAL A 183 -26.03 -33.68 6.88
CA VAL A 183 -24.79 -34.29 7.36
C VAL A 183 -24.85 -34.41 8.88
N ASP A 184 -24.28 -35.49 9.43
CA ASP A 184 -24.09 -35.63 10.86
C ASP A 184 -22.90 -34.79 11.34
N HIS A 185 -22.99 -34.30 12.59
CA HIS A 185 -21.98 -33.43 13.19
C HIS A 185 -20.62 -34.12 13.29
N ILE A 186 -20.62 -35.42 13.62
CA ILE A 186 -19.39 -36.22 13.76
C ILE A 186 -18.64 -36.32 12.42
N ASP A 187 -19.36 -36.60 11.34
CA ASP A 187 -18.78 -36.68 9.99
C ASP A 187 -18.26 -35.34 9.51
N TYR A 188 -19.01 -34.28 9.78
CA TYR A 188 -18.60 -32.91 9.44
C TYR A 188 -17.32 -32.47 10.18
N ASP A 189 -17.25 -32.73 11.49
CA ASP A 189 -16.08 -32.39 12.32
C ASP A 189 -14.84 -33.19 11.90
N ARG A 190 -15.03 -34.46 11.49
CA ARG A 190 -13.94 -35.28 10.93
C ARG A 190 -13.36 -34.63 9.67
N ASP A 191 -14.22 -34.14 8.77
CA ASP A 191 -13.79 -33.45 7.54
C ASP A 191 -13.07 -32.14 7.85
N VAL A 192 -13.58 -31.35 8.79
CA VAL A 192 -12.93 -30.11 9.28
C VAL A 192 -11.56 -30.41 9.85
N LYS A 193 -11.44 -31.41 10.72
CA LYS A 193 -10.18 -31.84 11.32
C LYS A 193 -9.18 -32.29 10.25
N THR A 194 -9.65 -33.05 9.27
CA THR A 194 -8.82 -33.53 8.17
C THR A 194 -8.26 -32.38 7.36
N ILE A 195 -9.06 -31.36 7.02
CA ILE A 195 -8.57 -30.15 6.33
C ILE A 195 -7.56 -29.38 7.21
N CYS A 196 -7.83 -29.24 8.50
CA CYS A 196 -6.87 -28.62 9.44
C CYS A 196 -5.54 -29.36 9.43
N ASP A 197 -5.55 -30.70 9.57
CA ASP A 197 -4.34 -31.53 9.58
C ASP A 197 -3.57 -31.45 8.25
N LEU A 198 -4.28 -31.38 7.11
CA LEU A 198 -3.66 -31.17 5.80
C LEU A 198 -2.97 -29.81 5.70
N LEU A 199 -3.63 -28.74 6.14
CA LEU A 199 -3.08 -27.39 6.16
C LEU A 199 -1.94 -27.23 7.17
N GLU A 200 -1.95 -28.00 8.27
CA GLU A 200 -0.86 -28.13 9.26
C GLU A 200 0.29 -29.02 8.75
N GLY A 201 0.14 -29.64 7.58
CA GLY A 201 1.19 -30.49 7.03
C GLY A 201 1.25 -31.92 7.57
N LYS A 202 0.31 -32.34 8.41
CA LYS A 202 0.22 -33.69 9.00
C LYS A 202 -0.34 -34.74 8.02
N SER A 203 0.06 -34.64 6.77
CA SER A 203 -0.49 -35.45 5.69
C SER A 203 0.02 -36.88 5.62
N THR A 204 1.24 -37.14 6.09
CA THR A 204 1.86 -38.47 6.02
C THR A 204 1.11 -39.51 6.85
N ALA A 205 0.68 -39.17 8.06
CA ALA A 205 -0.11 -40.04 8.90
C ALA A 205 -1.51 -40.28 8.28
N LEU A 206 -2.11 -39.20 7.73
CA LEU A 206 -3.41 -39.28 7.07
C LEU A 206 -3.36 -40.16 5.82
N VAL A 207 -2.34 -40.00 4.97
CA VAL A 207 -2.17 -40.85 3.77
C VAL A 207 -2.03 -42.31 4.13
N LYS A 208 -1.25 -42.62 5.17
CA LYS A 208 -1.11 -44.01 5.67
C LYS A 208 -2.46 -44.58 6.14
N GLU A 209 -3.24 -43.80 6.87
CA GLU A 209 -4.55 -44.24 7.37
C GLU A 209 -5.56 -44.43 6.23
N LEU A 210 -5.62 -43.47 5.27
CA LEU A 210 -6.48 -43.60 4.10
C LEU A 210 -6.06 -44.78 3.21
N THR A 211 -4.76 -45.05 3.08
CA THR A 211 -4.26 -46.21 2.34
C THR A 211 -4.69 -47.51 3.02
N ARG A 212 -4.61 -47.60 4.36
CA ARG A 212 -5.10 -48.76 5.11
C ARG A 212 -6.59 -48.99 4.86
N GLN A 213 -7.41 -47.93 5.01
CA GLN A 213 -8.86 -47.99 4.77
C GLN A 213 -9.20 -48.35 3.31
N MET A 214 -8.42 -47.89 2.35
CA MET A 214 -8.57 -48.24 0.94
C MET A 214 -8.34 -49.74 0.70
N MET A 215 -7.31 -50.29 1.32
CA MET A 215 -7.01 -51.72 1.23
C MET A 215 -8.11 -52.57 1.87
N GLU A 216 -8.56 -52.19 3.08
CA GLU A 216 -9.67 -52.88 3.77
C GLU A 216 -10.98 -52.84 2.96
N ALA A 217 -11.31 -51.70 2.36
CA ALA A 217 -12.47 -51.57 1.48
C ALA A 217 -12.32 -52.44 0.22
N SER A 218 -11.11 -52.54 -0.34
CA SER A 218 -10.81 -53.38 -1.48
C SER A 218 -10.93 -54.89 -1.13
N GLU A 219 -10.43 -55.31 0.04
CA GLU A 219 -10.56 -56.69 0.54
C GLU A 219 -12.03 -57.05 0.82
N ALA A 220 -12.83 -56.09 1.29
CA ALA A 220 -14.27 -56.25 1.48
C ALA A 220 -15.07 -56.18 0.15
N MET A 221 -14.40 -56.08 -0.99
CA MET A 221 -14.99 -55.90 -2.36
C MET A 221 -15.85 -54.64 -2.50
N ASP A 222 -15.69 -53.63 -1.61
CA ASP A 222 -16.32 -52.30 -1.75
C ASP A 222 -15.46 -51.39 -2.61
N PHE A 223 -15.48 -51.70 -3.93
CA PHE A 223 -14.64 -50.98 -4.92
C PHE A 223 -15.00 -49.51 -5.06
N GLU A 224 -16.25 -49.12 -4.81
CA GLU A 224 -16.66 -47.73 -4.88
C GLU A 224 -16.02 -46.91 -3.73
N LYS A 225 -16.03 -47.43 -2.53
CA LYS A 225 -15.36 -46.83 -1.36
C LYS A 225 -13.85 -46.80 -1.55
N ALA A 226 -13.24 -47.92 -2.06
CA ALA A 226 -11.81 -47.96 -2.33
C ALA A 226 -11.40 -46.93 -3.40
N ALA A 227 -12.19 -46.73 -4.47
CA ALA A 227 -11.93 -45.72 -5.49
C ALA A 227 -12.00 -44.28 -4.91
N LYS A 228 -12.99 -43.98 -4.09
CA LYS A 228 -13.09 -42.68 -3.40
C LYS A 228 -11.86 -42.42 -2.52
N LEU A 229 -11.44 -43.39 -1.74
CA LEU A 229 -10.25 -43.27 -0.86
C LEU A 229 -8.97 -43.07 -1.69
N ARG A 230 -8.79 -43.81 -2.81
CA ARG A 230 -7.67 -43.60 -3.73
C ARG A 230 -7.63 -42.18 -4.28
N ASP A 231 -8.79 -41.63 -4.66
CA ASP A 231 -8.87 -40.29 -5.23
C ASP A 231 -8.61 -39.23 -4.16
N HIS A 232 -9.00 -39.45 -2.88
CA HIS A 232 -8.61 -38.63 -1.76
C HIS A 232 -7.08 -38.62 -1.54
N ILE A 233 -6.44 -39.80 -1.59
CA ILE A 233 -4.97 -39.90 -1.46
C ILE A 233 -4.28 -39.11 -2.56
N ARG A 234 -4.68 -39.27 -3.82
CA ARG A 234 -4.14 -38.52 -4.95
C ARG A 234 -4.31 -37.01 -4.81
N ALA A 235 -5.44 -36.55 -4.28
CA ALA A 235 -5.68 -35.13 -4.01
C ALA A 235 -4.69 -34.60 -2.95
N ILE A 236 -4.49 -35.33 -1.87
CA ILE A 236 -3.54 -34.97 -0.82
C ILE A 236 -2.10 -34.90 -1.35
N GLU A 237 -1.69 -35.91 -2.12
CA GLU A 237 -0.37 -35.94 -2.76
C GLU A 237 -0.17 -34.76 -3.74
N SER A 238 -1.18 -34.40 -4.52
CA SER A 238 -1.15 -33.24 -5.41
C SER A 238 -0.98 -31.92 -4.65
N VAL A 239 -1.61 -31.76 -3.49
CA VAL A 239 -1.41 -30.60 -2.61
C VAL A 239 0.00 -30.57 -2.04
N GLN A 240 0.55 -31.75 -1.68
CA GLN A 240 1.91 -31.88 -1.15
C GLN A 240 2.99 -31.53 -2.19
N GLN A 241 2.85 -32.00 -3.42
CA GLN A 241 3.84 -31.74 -4.48
C GLN A 241 4.00 -30.24 -4.80
N ARG A 242 2.96 -29.45 -4.54
CA ARG A 242 3.00 -27.99 -4.72
C ARG A 242 3.65 -27.23 -3.56
N GLN A 243 3.85 -27.89 -2.40
CA GLN A 243 4.48 -27.31 -1.22
C GLN A 243 5.88 -27.93 -1.06
N HIS A 244 6.92 -27.10 -1.23
CA HIS A 244 8.29 -27.56 -0.95
C HIS A 244 8.41 -27.94 0.52
N ILE A 245 8.66 -29.23 0.79
CA ILE A 245 8.86 -29.74 2.13
C ILE A 245 10.22 -29.27 2.63
N VAL A 246 10.19 -28.51 3.70
CA VAL A 246 11.35 -28.10 4.47
C VAL A 246 11.39 -29.01 5.69
N SER A 247 12.37 -29.89 5.81
CA SER A 247 12.38 -31.03 6.74
C SER A 247 12.63 -30.68 8.23
N THR A 248 12.20 -29.51 8.71
CA THR A 248 12.31 -29.12 10.11
C THR A 248 10.94 -28.73 10.67
N GLU A 249 10.64 -29.19 11.87
CA GLU A 249 9.47 -28.76 12.62
C GLU A 249 9.65 -27.29 13.05
N GLY A 250 8.58 -26.50 12.99
CA GLY A 250 8.52 -25.15 13.52
C GLY A 250 7.94 -24.09 12.58
N ASP A 251 7.66 -22.94 13.19
CA ASP A 251 7.17 -21.74 12.53
C ASP A 251 8.23 -20.65 12.64
N PHE A 252 8.84 -20.29 11.51
CA PHE A 252 9.85 -19.25 11.45
C PHE A 252 9.87 -18.57 10.07
N ASP A 253 10.40 -17.35 10.03
CA ASP A 253 10.66 -16.65 8.79
C ASP A 253 12.18 -16.58 8.54
N VAL A 254 12.58 -16.57 7.28
CA VAL A 254 14.00 -16.49 6.88
C VAL A 254 14.18 -15.28 5.99
N LEU A 255 14.97 -14.32 6.43
CA LEU A 255 15.34 -13.14 5.66
C LEU A 255 16.68 -13.35 4.97
N GLY A 256 16.70 -13.13 3.66
CA GLY A 256 17.90 -12.97 2.85
C GLY A 256 18.07 -11.52 2.43
N MET A 257 19.31 -11.07 2.30
CA MET A 257 19.64 -9.74 1.84
C MET A 257 20.81 -9.79 0.87
N ALA A 258 20.77 -8.97 -0.18
CA ALA A 258 21.86 -8.72 -1.10
C ALA A 258 21.93 -7.24 -1.45
N ARG A 259 23.13 -6.72 -1.67
CA ARG A 259 23.38 -5.33 -2.06
C ARG A 259 24.14 -5.25 -3.38
N ASP A 260 23.77 -4.27 -4.20
CA ASP A 260 24.50 -3.89 -5.41
C ASP A 260 24.51 -2.36 -5.54
N GLY A 261 25.63 -1.76 -5.14
CA GLY A 261 25.80 -0.30 -5.15
C GLY A 261 24.76 0.41 -4.28
N SER A 262 23.84 1.13 -4.93
CA SER A 262 22.82 1.95 -4.27
C SER A 262 21.52 1.20 -3.94
N HIS A 263 21.40 -0.08 -4.34
CA HIS A 263 20.16 -0.83 -4.19
C HIS A 263 20.34 -2.04 -3.28
N THR A 264 19.33 -2.33 -2.48
CA THR A 264 19.26 -3.54 -1.66
C THR A 264 18.05 -4.38 -2.06
N GLY A 265 18.29 -5.66 -2.31
CA GLY A 265 17.26 -6.70 -2.49
C GLY A 265 17.10 -7.50 -1.20
N LEU A 266 15.87 -7.72 -0.82
CA LEU A 266 15.49 -8.55 0.31
C LEU A 266 14.56 -9.67 -0.16
N GLU A 267 14.72 -10.86 0.41
CA GLU A 267 13.80 -11.98 0.22
C GLU A 267 13.41 -12.56 1.57
N ILE A 268 12.13 -12.79 1.81
CA ILE A 268 11.62 -13.46 3.00
C ILE A 268 10.96 -14.78 2.62
N PHE A 269 11.28 -15.86 3.33
CA PHE A 269 10.59 -17.14 3.26
C PHE A 269 9.73 -17.32 4.48
N TYR A 270 8.49 -17.73 4.28
CA TYR A 270 7.56 -18.06 5.34
C TYR A 270 7.54 -19.58 5.56
N ILE A 271 8.07 -20.04 6.69
CA ILE A 271 8.04 -21.44 7.08
C ILE A 271 6.99 -21.63 8.15
N ARG A 272 5.99 -22.46 7.87
CA ARG A 272 4.92 -22.81 8.81
C ARG A 272 4.75 -24.33 8.82
N TYR A 273 4.65 -24.90 10.01
CA TYR A 273 4.55 -26.35 10.19
C TYR A 273 5.65 -27.13 9.43
N GLY A 274 6.87 -26.59 9.42
CA GLY A 274 8.00 -27.20 8.71
C GLY A 274 7.94 -27.14 7.17
N ARG A 275 7.05 -26.36 6.58
CA ARG A 275 6.89 -26.18 5.13
C ARG A 275 7.03 -24.72 4.72
N MET A 276 7.58 -24.50 3.52
CA MET A 276 7.58 -23.18 2.91
C MET A 276 6.19 -22.91 2.34
N VAL A 277 5.44 -22.00 3.00
CA VAL A 277 4.08 -21.62 2.59
C VAL A 277 4.08 -20.42 1.64
N GLY A 278 5.20 -19.69 1.55
CA GLY A 278 5.34 -18.57 0.63
C GLY A 278 6.72 -17.95 0.70
N LYS A 279 6.97 -17.06 -0.26
CA LYS A 279 8.15 -16.21 -0.32
C LYS A 279 7.80 -14.86 -0.91
N GLU A 280 8.58 -13.85 -0.56
CA GLU A 280 8.36 -12.49 -1.00
C GLU A 280 9.67 -11.74 -1.18
N ASN A 281 9.69 -10.84 -2.16
CA ASN A 281 10.84 -10.03 -2.50
C ASN A 281 10.53 -8.55 -2.31
N PHE A 282 11.51 -7.82 -1.76
CA PHE A 282 11.46 -6.37 -1.60
C PHE A 282 12.71 -5.74 -2.22
N SER A 283 12.59 -4.50 -2.68
CA SER A 283 13.72 -3.69 -3.09
C SER A 283 13.71 -2.37 -2.36
N ILE A 284 14.86 -1.98 -1.83
CA ILE A 284 15.10 -0.69 -1.20
C ILE A 284 16.03 0.10 -2.12
N PRO A 285 15.52 1.13 -2.84
CA PRO A 285 16.34 2.00 -3.66
C PRO A 285 17.16 2.96 -2.77
N GLU A 286 18.28 3.46 -3.32
CA GLU A 286 19.12 4.50 -2.69
C GLU A 286 19.61 4.15 -1.27
N SER A 287 19.85 2.87 -1.02
CA SER A 287 20.31 2.36 0.29
C SER A 287 21.85 2.40 0.47
N ALA A 288 22.57 3.08 -0.41
CA ALA A 288 24.05 3.09 -0.41
C ALA A 288 24.66 3.66 0.88
N SER A 289 23.92 4.52 1.58
CA SER A 289 24.39 5.22 2.77
C SER A 289 24.03 4.55 4.10
N GLU A 290 23.21 3.50 4.08
CA GLU A 290 22.80 2.77 5.26
C GLU A 290 23.68 1.53 5.47
N THR A 291 23.85 1.14 6.74
CA THR A 291 24.48 -0.12 7.09
C THR A 291 23.53 -1.29 6.87
N ASP A 292 24.06 -2.48 6.74
CA ASP A 292 23.24 -3.70 6.61
C ASP A 292 22.32 -3.91 7.83
N GLU A 293 22.81 -3.53 9.02
CA GLU A 293 22.06 -3.60 10.28
C GLU A 293 20.89 -2.63 10.31
N GLU A 294 21.10 -1.38 9.83
CA GLU A 294 20.04 -0.37 9.73
C GLU A 294 18.96 -0.79 8.74
N ILE A 295 19.33 -1.40 7.63
CA ILE A 295 18.40 -1.93 6.63
C ILE A 295 17.54 -3.05 7.22
N ILE A 296 18.16 -4.03 7.90
CA ILE A 296 17.45 -5.14 8.53
C ILE A 296 16.53 -4.64 9.64
N THR A 297 17.01 -3.74 10.49
CA THR A 297 16.21 -3.11 11.55
C THR A 297 14.98 -2.43 10.98
N THR A 298 15.16 -1.64 9.94
CA THR A 298 14.07 -0.92 9.27
C THR A 298 13.09 -1.90 8.63
N PHE A 299 13.60 -2.93 7.95
CA PHE A 299 12.75 -3.97 7.36
C PHE A 299 11.89 -4.66 8.41
N LEU A 300 12.49 -5.16 9.50
CA LEU A 300 11.76 -5.84 10.57
C LEU A 300 10.68 -4.95 11.20
N ARG A 301 11.02 -3.68 11.44
CA ARG A 301 10.11 -2.69 12.01
C ARG A 301 8.92 -2.41 11.09
N ASP A 302 9.17 -2.10 9.84
CA ASP A 302 8.12 -1.70 8.90
C ASP A 302 7.25 -2.90 8.52
N PHE A 303 7.87 -4.05 8.24
CA PHE A 303 7.18 -5.26 7.83
C PHE A 303 6.27 -5.83 8.92
N TYR A 304 6.82 -6.12 10.10
CA TYR A 304 6.03 -6.69 11.21
C TYR A 304 5.19 -5.65 11.94
N GLY A 305 5.62 -4.39 11.95
CA GLY A 305 4.81 -3.30 12.45
C GLY A 305 3.55 -3.04 11.60
N GLY A 306 3.59 -3.30 10.29
CA GLY A 306 2.43 -3.29 9.39
C GLY A 306 1.50 -4.49 9.60
N ASN A 307 2.09 -5.65 9.95
CA ASN A 307 1.39 -6.93 10.09
C ASN A 307 1.69 -7.63 11.43
N PRO A 308 1.25 -7.10 12.58
CA PRO A 308 1.60 -7.63 13.91
C PRO A 308 1.20 -9.09 14.12
N THR A 309 0.14 -9.53 13.44
CA THR A 309 -0.41 -10.88 13.56
C THR A 309 0.42 -11.94 12.84
N SER A 310 1.30 -11.55 11.91
CA SER A 310 2.14 -12.44 11.12
C SER A 310 3.47 -12.83 11.80
N VAL A 311 3.82 -12.20 12.93
CA VAL A 311 5.09 -12.42 13.64
C VAL A 311 5.28 -13.89 14.04
N PRO A 312 6.33 -14.60 13.56
CA PRO A 312 6.60 -16.00 13.89
C PRO A 312 7.29 -16.15 15.26
N LYS A 313 7.57 -17.41 15.66
CA LYS A 313 8.35 -17.70 16.88
C LYS A 313 9.82 -17.32 16.73
N GLU A 314 10.36 -17.52 15.54
CA GLU A 314 11.77 -17.26 15.24
C GLU A 314 11.88 -16.52 13.92
N ILE A 315 12.85 -15.63 13.82
CA ILE A 315 13.21 -14.93 12.58
C ILE A 315 14.70 -15.19 12.36
N ILE A 316 15.00 -15.81 11.23
CA ILE A 316 16.36 -16.11 10.81
C ILE A 316 16.87 -14.94 9.97
N LEU A 317 17.99 -14.39 10.37
CA LEU A 317 18.59 -13.20 9.78
C LEU A 317 19.97 -13.48 9.16
N PRO A 318 20.39 -12.76 8.12
CA PRO A 318 21.73 -12.86 7.57
C PRO A 318 22.79 -12.31 8.55
N LEU A 319 22.44 -11.27 9.31
CA LEU A 319 23.22 -10.69 10.41
C LEU A 319 22.29 -10.22 11.53
N LEU A 320 22.79 -10.13 12.75
CA LEU A 320 22.04 -9.61 13.89
C LEU A 320 22.29 -8.10 14.01
N PRO A 321 21.25 -7.26 14.04
CA PRO A 321 21.38 -5.85 14.34
C PRO A 321 21.94 -5.60 15.74
N GLU A 322 22.62 -4.48 15.97
CA GLU A 322 23.13 -4.10 17.30
C GLU A 322 22.03 -4.07 18.38
N GLU A 323 20.80 -3.66 18.00
CA GLU A 323 19.63 -3.59 18.88
C GLU A 323 18.75 -4.85 18.83
N SER A 324 19.32 -6.01 18.52
CA SER A 324 18.55 -7.27 18.37
C SER A 324 17.70 -7.61 19.58
N ASP A 325 18.18 -7.35 20.79
CA ASP A 325 17.44 -7.61 22.03
C ASP A 325 16.18 -6.73 22.14
N LEU A 326 16.30 -5.43 21.84
CA LEU A 326 15.17 -4.52 21.84
C LEU A 326 14.14 -4.87 20.78
N LEU A 327 14.59 -5.25 19.57
CA LEU A 327 13.72 -5.71 18.49
C LEU A 327 13.01 -7.01 18.86
N SER A 328 13.71 -7.96 19.47
CA SER A 328 13.13 -9.21 19.97
C SER A 328 12.05 -8.96 21.01
N LEU A 329 12.29 -8.07 21.97
CA LEU A 329 11.30 -7.67 22.99
C LEU A 329 10.08 -6.99 22.35
N TRP A 330 10.29 -6.11 21.38
CA TRP A 330 9.20 -5.43 20.65
C TRP A 330 8.35 -6.42 19.86
N LEU A 331 8.98 -7.35 19.13
CA LEU A 331 8.30 -8.40 18.38
C LEU A 331 7.55 -9.36 19.31
N THR A 332 8.12 -9.68 20.49
CA THR A 332 7.48 -10.45 21.55
C THR A 332 6.20 -9.76 22.05
N LYS A 333 6.24 -8.44 22.25
CA LYS A 333 5.06 -7.66 22.62
C LYS A 333 3.99 -7.67 21.51
N LEU A 334 4.39 -7.54 20.25
CA LEU A 334 3.48 -7.61 19.10
C LEU A 334 2.83 -9.00 18.99
N ARG A 335 3.61 -10.04 19.19
CA ARG A 335 3.15 -11.42 19.07
C ARG A 335 2.34 -11.90 20.28
N GLY A 336 2.64 -11.38 21.48
CA GLY A 336 2.09 -11.86 22.76
C GLY A 336 2.78 -13.11 23.32
N SER A 337 3.91 -13.54 22.72
CA SER A 337 4.76 -14.63 23.18
C SER A 337 6.18 -14.48 22.61
N GLU A 338 7.16 -15.12 23.25
CA GLU A 338 8.58 -14.97 22.92
C GLU A 338 8.88 -15.09 21.42
N VAL A 339 9.71 -14.18 20.92
CA VAL A 339 10.23 -14.16 19.54
C VAL A 339 11.75 -14.11 19.58
N LYS A 340 12.40 -15.01 18.84
CA LYS A 340 13.86 -15.09 18.78
C LYS A 340 14.38 -14.61 17.44
N LEU A 341 15.37 -13.72 17.46
CA LEU A 341 16.16 -13.33 16.28
C LEU A 341 17.42 -14.21 16.26
N ILE A 342 17.66 -14.91 15.15
CA ILE A 342 18.71 -15.93 15.07
C ILE A 342 19.54 -15.72 13.80
N ARG A 343 20.86 -15.72 13.97
CA ARG A 343 21.82 -15.88 12.88
C ARG A 343 22.41 -17.28 12.92
N PRO A 344 21.95 -18.22 12.10
CA PRO A 344 22.44 -19.59 12.13
C PRO A 344 23.79 -19.70 11.42
N GLU A 345 24.75 -20.37 12.06
CA GLU A 345 26.10 -20.59 11.51
C GLU A 345 26.27 -22.00 10.91
N ARG A 346 25.39 -22.94 11.24
CA ARG A 346 25.46 -24.34 10.76
C ARG A 346 24.07 -24.97 10.64
N GLY A 347 24.00 -26.10 9.98
CA GLY A 347 22.81 -26.92 9.88
C GLY A 347 21.81 -26.42 8.82
N PHE A 348 20.58 -26.89 8.94
CA PHE A 348 19.52 -26.68 7.97
C PHE A 348 19.10 -25.19 7.87
N LYS A 349 18.93 -24.50 9.00
CA LYS A 349 18.55 -23.08 9.06
C LYS A 349 19.59 -22.18 8.34
N ARG A 350 20.88 -22.52 8.42
CA ARG A 350 21.92 -21.84 7.65
C ARG A 350 21.71 -22.02 6.15
N ARG A 351 21.46 -23.25 5.67
CA ARG A 351 21.20 -23.49 4.23
C ARG A 351 20.01 -22.69 3.70
N LEU A 352 18.94 -22.60 4.50
CA LEU A 352 17.79 -21.75 4.14
C LEU A 352 18.15 -20.27 4.08
N LYS A 353 18.93 -19.77 5.03
CA LYS A 353 19.42 -18.40 5.03
C LYS A 353 20.27 -18.13 3.77
N ASP A 354 21.21 -19.01 3.47
CA ASP A 354 22.08 -18.88 2.31
C ASP A 354 21.28 -18.95 0.99
N MET A 355 20.22 -19.77 0.92
CA MET A 355 19.28 -19.83 -0.19
C MET A 355 18.47 -18.54 -0.33
N ALA A 356 18.00 -17.95 0.77
CA ALA A 356 17.29 -16.68 0.75
C ALA A 356 18.19 -15.53 0.30
N MET A 357 19.46 -15.52 0.72
CA MET A 357 20.46 -14.56 0.26
C MET A 357 20.73 -14.68 -1.24
N ALA A 358 20.92 -15.92 -1.75
CA ALA A 358 21.11 -16.15 -3.18
C ALA A 358 19.90 -15.70 -4.02
N ASN A 359 18.70 -15.94 -3.53
CA ASN A 359 17.48 -15.48 -4.18
C ASN A 359 17.34 -13.95 -4.14
N ALA A 360 17.67 -13.31 -3.03
CA ALA A 360 17.70 -11.85 -2.93
C ALA A 360 18.69 -11.22 -3.94
N ALA A 361 19.86 -11.84 -4.11
CA ALA A 361 20.86 -11.41 -5.10
C ALA A 361 20.34 -11.56 -6.53
N LYS A 362 19.71 -12.72 -6.84
CA LYS A 362 19.10 -12.95 -8.16
C LYS A 362 17.99 -11.93 -8.44
N TYR A 363 17.08 -11.74 -7.49
CA TYR A 363 16.00 -10.76 -7.61
C TYR A 363 16.54 -9.35 -7.89
N LEU A 364 17.58 -8.93 -7.17
CA LEU A 364 18.20 -7.63 -7.35
C LEU A 364 18.83 -7.49 -8.74
N SER A 365 19.53 -8.54 -9.21
CA SER A 365 20.11 -8.57 -10.55
C SER A 365 19.04 -8.48 -11.64
N ASP A 366 17.94 -9.25 -11.53
CA ASP A 366 16.82 -9.22 -12.47
C ASP A 366 16.14 -7.84 -12.47
N LYS A 367 15.99 -7.22 -11.31
CA LYS A 367 15.47 -5.85 -11.16
C LYS A 367 16.39 -4.81 -11.79
N LYS A 368 17.68 -4.92 -11.58
CA LYS A 368 18.67 -4.01 -12.16
C LYS A 368 18.60 -4.01 -13.68
N LEU A 369 18.57 -5.20 -14.29
CA LEU A 369 18.40 -5.34 -15.74
C LEU A 369 17.08 -4.70 -16.21
N GLN A 370 15.98 -4.85 -15.47
CA GLN A 370 14.71 -4.20 -15.80
C GLN A 370 14.83 -2.67 -15.72
N TRP A 371 15.49 -2.12 -14.69
CA TRP A 371 15.71 -0.68 -14.55
C TRP A 371 16.61 -0.13 -15.65
N GLU A 372 17.73 -0.79 -15.95
CA GLU A 372 18.63 -0.41 -17.02
C GLU A 372 17.93 -0.41 -18.40
N TYR A 373 17.13 -1.44 -18.65
CA TYR A 373 16.33 -1.50 -19.89
C TYR A 373 15.26 -0.40 -19.94
N GLN A 374 14.61 -0.13 -18.82
CA GLN A 374 13.60 0.93 -18.72
C GLN A 374 14.24 2.32 -18.88
N ASP A 375 15.40 2.55 -18.24
CA ASP A 375 16.16 3.78 -18.38
C ASP A 375 16.62 4.02 -19.83
N ALA A 376 17.17 2.98 -20.46
CA ALA A 376 17.58 3.05 -21.86
C ALA A 376 16.39 3.33 -22.79
N ARG A 377 15.23 2.74 -22.52
CA ARG A 377 14.00 2.98 -23.26
C ARG A 377 13.49 4.41 -23.07
N GLU A 378 13.48 4.91 -21.83
CA GLU A 378 13.02 6.27 -21.48
C GLU A 378 13.95 7.33 -22.10
N GLN A 379 15.27 7.17 -21.96
CA GLN A 379 16.25 8.05 -22.59
C GLN A 379 16.19 7.97 -24.13
N GLY A 380 16.02 6.78 -24.68
CA GLY A 380 15.82 6.58 -26.11
C GLY A 380 14.56 7.27 -26.63
N ALA A 381 13.45 7.25 -25.86
CA ALA A 381 12.24 7.97 -26.21
C ALA A 381 12.41 9.49 -26.20
N VAL A 382 13.14 10.05 -25.21
CA VAL A 382 13.45 11.48 -25.13
C VAL A 382 14.36 11.91 -26.28
N GLN A 383 15.37 11.12 -26.61
CA GLN A 383 16.25 11.37 -27.75
C GLN A 383 15.46 11.33 -29.08
N LYS A 384 14.59 10.33 -29.23
CA LYS A 384 13.77 10.18 -30.43
C LYS A 384 12.76 11.34 -30.58
N LEU A 385 12.21 11.82 -29.46
CA LEU A 385 11.33 12.98 -29.43
C LEU A 385 12.06 14.25 -29.92
N LYS A 386 13.30 14.46 -29.48
CA LYS A 386 14.15 15.54 -30.00
C LYS A 386 14.30 15.48 -31.51
N GLU A 387 14.60 14.30 -32.06
CA GLU A 387 14.82 14.10 -33.49
C GLU A 387 13.53 14.37 -34.30
N LEU A 388 12.42 13.75 -33.87
CA LEU A 388 11.13 13.83 -34.57
C LEU A 388 10.55 15.25 -34.57
N LEU A 389 10.69 15.97 -33.48
CA LEU A 389 10.20 17.33 -33.34
C LEU A 389 11.25 18.39 -33.72
N SER A 390 12.46 17.99 -34.15
CA SER A 390 13.58 18.86 -34.47
C SER A 390 13.87 19.88 -33.37
N LEU A 391 13.84 19.43 -32.10
CA LEU A 391 14.04 20.32 -30.96
C LEU A 391 15.49 20.82 -30.88
N PRO A 392 15.74 22.05 -30.46
CA PRO A 392 17.08 22.65 -30.40
C PRO A 392 17.98 21.96 -29.35
N ARG A 393 17.38 21.50 -28.27
CA ARG A 393 18.07 20.73 -27.18
C ARG A 393 17.27 19.51 -26.75
N LEU A 394 17.92 18.63 -26.00
CA LEU A 394 17.24 17.46 -25.43
C LEU A 394 16.16 17.95 -24.45
N PRO A 395 14.89 17.48 -24.56
CA PRO A 395 13.83 17.88 -23.65
C PRO A 395 13.95 17.13 -22.32
N GLU A 396 14.92 17.53 -21.49
CA GLU A 396 15.16 16.92 -20.17
C GLU A 396 14.03 17.25 -19.21
N ARG A 397 13.51 18.50 -19.23
CA ARG A 397 12.35 18.93 -18.46
C ARG A 397 11.17 19.22 -19.40
N MET A 398 10.10 18.44 -19.24
CA MET A 398 8.86 18.59 -20.00
C MET A 398 7.71 18.94 -19.06
N GLU A 399 6.87 19.89 -19.45
CA GLU A 399 5.68 20.30 -18.70
C GLU A 399 4.43 20.05 -19.54
N CYS A 400 3.49 19.25 -19.02
CA CYS A 400 2.22 19.00 -19.69
C CYS A 400 1.06 19.63 -18.94
N PHE A 401 0.20 20.30 -19.71
CA PHE A 401 -0.97 21.02 -19.20
C PHE A 401 -2.27 20.41 -19.71
N ASP A 402 -3.20 20.16 -18.80
CA ASP A 402 -4.57 19.69 -19.10
C ASP A 402 -5.60 20.57 -18.40
N ILE A 403 -6.72 20.86 -19.08
CA ILE A 403 -7.87 21.56 -18.54
C ILE A 403 -9.01 20.59 -18.35
N SER A 404 -9.53 20.52 -17.14
CA SER A 404 -10.64 19.63 -16.78
C SER A 404 -11.82 20.42 -16.21
N HIS A 405 -13.00 20.16 -16.75
CA HIS A 405 -14.25 20.73 -16.28
C HIS A 405 -14.98 19.73 -15.39
N ASN A 406 -15.40 20.16 -14.21
CA ASN A 406 -16.27 19.37 -13.36
C ASN A 406 -17.73 19.80 -13.61
N GLN A 407 -18.60 18.86 -13.96
CA GLN A 407 -20.03 19.13 -14.15
C GLN A 407 -20.57 19.85 -12.91
N GLY A 408 -20.67 21.20 -13.00
CA GLY A 408 -21.44 22.04 -12.09
C GLY A 408 -20.70 22.98 -11.14
N ALA A 409 -19.36 23.10 -11.08
CA ALA A 409 -18.76 24.04 -10.11
C ALA A 409 -17.42 24.71 -10.45
N GLU A 410 -16.36 24.02 -10.85
CA GLU A 410 -15.04 24.66 -10.96
C GLU A 410 -14.21 24.06 -12.09
N THR A 411 -13.65 24.91 -12.95
CA THR A 411 -12.65 24.53 -13.93
C THR A 411 -11.27 24.52 -13.27
N THR A 412 -10.52 23.45 -13.48
CA THR A 412 -9.18 23.26 -12.90
C THR A 412 -8.18 22.93 -14.00
N GLY A 413 -7.08 23.71 -14.05
CA GLY A 413 -5.91 23.35 -14.83
C GLY A 413 -4.94 22.50 -14.02
N SER A 414 -4.24 21.59 -14.69
CA SER A 414 -3.15 20.80 -14.10
C SER A 414 -1.86 20.98 -14.88
N MET A 415 -0.74 20.85 -14.17
CA MET A 415 0.60 20.77 -14.73
C MET A 415 1.27 19.50 -14.20
N ALA A 416 1.58 18.58 -15.08
CA ALA A 416 2.45 17.46 -14.82
C ALA A 416 3.87 17.77 -15.33
N VAL A 417 4.87 17.42 -14.55
CA VAL A 417 6.29 17.67 -14.88
C VAL A 417 7.00 16.34 -15.03
N PHE A 418 7.80 16.23 -16.09
CA PHE A 418 8.66 15.09 -16.35
C PHE A 418 10.11 15.55 -16.45
N GLU A 419 11.00 14.82 -15.80
CA GLU A 419 12.44 15.04 -15.88
C GLU A 419 13.12 13.76 -16.37
N HIS A 420 13.97 13.89 -17.39
CA HIS A 420 14.64 12.76 -18.05
C HIS A 420 13.69 11.62 -18.47
N GLY A 421 12.49 11.97 -18.94
CA GLY A 421 11.44 11.02 -19.35
C GLY A 421 10.62 10.41 -18.21
N ARG A 422 10.82 10.84 -16.95
CA ARG A 422 10.15 10.32 -15.75
C ARG A 422 9.27 11.33 -15.04
N PRO A 423 8.18 10.92 -14.42
CA PRO A 423 7.29 11.80 -13.65
C PRO A 423 7.98 12.43 -12.43
N ALA A 424 8.15 13.75 -12.40
CA ALA A 424 8.62 14.51 -11.25
C ALA A 424 7.42 14.97 -10.39
N LYS A 425 6.81 14.04 -9.64
CA LYS A 425 5.53 14.28 -8.94
C LYS A 425 5.56 15.38 -7.89
N SER A 426 6.72 15.71 -7.32
CA SER A 426 6.91 16.84 -6.40
C SER A 426 6.69 18.19 -7.09
N GLU A 427 6.92 18.24 -8.42
CA GLU A 427 6.81 19.43 -9.25
C GLU A 427 5.41 19.64 -9.85
N TYR A 428 4.48 18.70 -9.66
CA TYR A 428 3.11 18.81 -10.16
C TYR A 428 2.36 19.97 -9.51
N ARG A 429 1.61 20.73 -10.29
CA ARG A 429 0.85 21.89 -9.80
C ARG A 429 -0.59 21.86 -10.30
N LYS A 430 -1.47 22.53 -9.55
CA LYS A 430 -2.89 22.72 -9.88
C LYS A 430 -3.23 24.19 -9.88
N PHE A 431 -4.06 24.58 -10.83
CA PHE A 431 -4.50 25.94 -11.03
C PHE A 431 -6.03 25.99 -10.93
N LYS A 432 -6.54 26.57 -9.85
CA LYS A 432 -7.97 26.83 -9.71
C LYS A 432 -8.31 28.06 -10.55
N LEU A 433 -9.14 27.92 -11.60
CA LEU A 433 -9.42 28.97 -12.55
C LEU A 433 -10.55 29.88 -12.07
N GLN A 434 -10.44 31.17 -12.35
CA GLN A 434 -11.39 32.21 -11.92
C GLN A 434 -12.20 32.79 -13.08
N THR A 435 -11.67 32.77 -14.30
CA THR A 435 -12.17 33.48 -15.46
C THR A 435 -13.37 32.81 -16.13
N THR A 436 -13.68 31.55 -15.81
CA THR A 436 -14.72 30.76 -16.51
C THR A 436 -15.88 30.34 -15.60
N GLN A 437 -16.25 31.19 -14.63
CA GLN A 437 -17.43 30.93 -13.79
C GLN A 437 -18.69 30.89 -14.65
N GLY A 438 -19.11 29.64 -15.02
CA GLY A 438 -20.40 29.39 -15.67
C GLY A 438 -20.39 29.02 -17.16
N HIS A 439 -19.27 29.17 -17.88
CA HIS A 439 -19.11 28.71 -19.27
C HIS A 439 -17.81 27.93 -19.46
N ALA A 440 -17.88 26.78 -20.13
CA ALA A 440 -16.71 25.99 -20.51
C ALA A 440 -15.99 26.70 -21.69
N ASP A 441 -14.93 27.46 -21.41
CA ASP A 441 -14.06 28.06 -22.40
C ASP A 441 -12.63 27.55 -22.16
N ASP A 442 -12.28 26.48 -22.87
CA ASP A 442 -10.98 25.83 -22.76
C ASP A 442 -9.82 26.75 -23.18
N PHE A 443 -10.07 27.65 -24.13
CA PHE A 443 -9.04 28.56 -24.64
C PHE A 443 -8.65 29.59 -23.59
N LYS A 444 -9.63 30.26 -22.98
CA LYS A 444 -9.38 31.22 -21.90
C LYS A 444 -8.81 30.55 -20.66
N SER A 445 -9.28 29.34 -20.37
CA SER A 445 -8.77 28.53 -19.26
C SER A 445 -7.29 28.19 -19.43
N MET A 446 -6.87 27.78 -20.63
CA MET A 446 -5.49 27.50 -20.96
C MET A 446 -4.62 28.77 -20.87
N ALA A 447 -5.07 29.89 -21.43
CA ALA A 447 -4.37 31.18 -21.34
C ALA A 447 -4.16 31.62 -19.87
N GLU A 448 -5.18 31.45 -18.99
CA GLU A 448 -5.05 31.76 -17.57
C GLU A 448 -4.01 30.87 -16.87
N VAL A 449 -3.97 29.55 -17.17
CA VAL A 449 -2.96 28.65 -16.64
C VAL A 449 -1.56 29.07 -17.06
N MET A 450 -1.36 29.40 -18.35
CA MET A 450 -0.08 29.84 -18.86
C MET A 450 0.39 31.13 -18.20
N SER A 451 -0.50 32.15 -18.08
CA SER A 451 -0.21 33.38 -17.38
C SER A 451 0.22 33.17 -15.92
N ARG A 452 -0.41 32.19 -15.22
CA ARG A 452 -0.05 31.88 -13.86
C ARG A 452 1.24 31.07 -13.73
N ARG A 453 1.59 30.26 -14.73
CA ARG A 453 2.83 29.47 -14.73
C ARG A 453 4.03 30.32 -15.12
N TYR A 454 3.93 31.08 -16.17
CA TYR A 454 5.04 31.84 -16.78
C TYR A 454 5.07 33.32 -16.41
N GLY A 455 4.09 33.85 -15.66
CA GLY A 455 4.09 35.22 -15.16
C GLY A 455 5.26 35.54 -14.22
N LYS A 456 5.67 36.82 -14.17
CA LYS A 456 6.96 37.34 -13.65
C LYS A 456 7.32 37.06 -12.17
N GLU A 457 6.47 36.43 -11.38
CA GLU A 457 6.68 36.33 -9.92
C GLU A 457 7.13 34.97 -9.42
N LYS A 458 7.45 33.99 -10.27
CA LYS A 458 7.77 32.63 -9.81
C LYS A 458 9.11 32.15 -10.33
N ASP A 459 10.01 31.86 -9.40
CA ASP A 459 11.32 31.25 -9.64
C ASP A 459 11.16 29.73 -9.87
N TRP A 460 10.43 29.34 -10.91
CA TRP A 460 10.31 27.96 -11.35
C TRP A 460 11.20 27.70 -12.56
N PRO A 461 11.89 26.53 -12.62
CA PRO A 461 12.74 26.19 -13.75
C PRO A 461 11.98 26.25 -15.07
N GLU A 462 12.60 26.78 -16.11
CA GLU A 462 12.04 26.76 -17.46
C GLU A 462 12.04 25.34 -18.02
N PRO A 463 10.96 24.92 -18.74
CA PRO A 463 10.95 23.63 -19.41
C PRO A 463 11.77 23.65 -20.70
N ASP A 464 12.17 22.47 -21.17
CA ASP A 464 12.74 22.26 -22.50
C ASP A 464 11.68 21.98 -23.56
N LEU A 465 10.48 21.56 -23.12
CA LEU A 465 9.32 21.32 -23.97
C LEU A 465 8.03 21.53 -23.18
N ILE A 466 7.09 22.25 -23.80
CA ILE A 466 5.73 22.46 -23.29
C ILE A 466 4.78 21.59 -24.10
N VAL A 467 3.99 20.75 -23.43
CA VAL A 467 2.98 19.88 -24.03
C VAL A 467 1.60 20.36 -23.59
N LEU A 468 0.72 20.63 -24.54
CA LEU A 468 -0.67 20.99 -24.27
C LEU A 468 -1.58 19.81 -24.63
N ASP A 469 -2.43 19.36 -23.69
CA ASP A 469 -3.47 18.35 -23.96
C ASP A 469 -4.61 18.98 -24.75
N GLY A 470 -4.34 19.22 -26.04
CA GLY A 470 -5.28 19.84 -26.93
C GLY A 470 -4.72 20.12 -28.33
N GLY A 471 -5.61 20.42 -29.26
CA GLY A 471 -5.24 20.75 -30.64
C GLY A 471 -4.86 22.22 -30.86
N LEU A 472 -4.79 22.62 -32.15
CA LEU A 472 -4.40 23.96 -32.63
C LEU A 472 -5.07 25.11 -31.88
N GLY A 473 -6.37 25.02 -31.57
CA GLY A 473 -7.10 26.13 -30.94
C GLY A 473 -6.58 26.43 -29.51
N GLN A 474 -6.23 25.43 -28.74
CA GLN A 474 -5.65 25.59 -27.40
C GLN A 474 -4.20 26.11 -27.49
N MET A 475 -3.44 25.64 -28.48
CA MET A 475 -2.11 26.19 -28.78
C MET A 475 -2.16 27.67 -29.14
N HIS A 476 -3.04 28.09 -30.04
CA HIS A 476 -3.20 29.47 -30.44
C HIS A 476 -3.55 30.40 -29.27
N ALA A 477 -4.29 29.89 -28.27
CA ALA A 477 -4.61 30.65 -27.06
C ALA A 477 -3.43 30.73 -26.08
N ALA A 478 -2.60 29.68 -26.00
CA ALA A 478 -1.49 29.56 -25.06
C ALA A 478 -0.21 30.26 -25.51
N ILE A 479 0.15 30.17 -26.81
CA ILE A 479 1.42 30.66 -27.38
C ILE A 479 1.64 32.15 -27.10
N PRO A 480 0.70 33.09 -27.39
CA PRO A 480 0.93 34.51 -27.14
C PRO A 480 1.29 34.79 -25.67
N VAL A 481 0.56 34.16 -24.74
CA VAL A 481 0.76 34.37 -23.30
C VAL A 481 2.14 33.85 -22.83
N ILE A 482 2.58 32.71 -23.35
CA ILE A 482 3.89 32.13 -23.04
C ILE A 482 5.01 33.01 -23.61
N ARG A 483 4.87 33.49 -24.83
CA ARG A 483 5.87 34.35 -25.52
C ARG A 483 5.96 35.73 -24.90
N GLU A 484 4.84 36.36 -24.53
CA GLU A 484 4.81 37.64 -23.79
C GLU A 484 5.47 37.52 -22.40
N ALA A 485 5.39 36.33 -21.76
CA ALA A 485 6.07 36.07 -20.51
C ALA A 485 7.59 35.83 -20.66
N GLY A 486 8.12 35.79 -21.89
CA GLY A 486 9.55 35.63 -22.18
C GLY A 486 10.03 34.18 -22.23
N CYS A 487 9.18 33.19 -22.14
CA CYS A 487 9.56 31.78 -22.26
C CYS A 487 9.69 31.40 -23.75
N ASN A 488 10.86 30.86 -24.13
CA ASN A 488 11.20 30.46 -25.50
C ASN A 488 11.17 28.95 -25.73
N ALA A 489 10.72 28.14 -24.74
CA ALA A 489 10.62 26.70 -24.88
C ALA A 489 9.70 26.31 -26.06
N PRO A 490 10.04 25.27 -26.84
CA PRO A 490 9.17 24.70 -27.86
C PRO A 490 7.81 24.29 -27.29
N ILE A 491 6.75 24.50 -28.07
CA ILE A 491 5.37 24.21 -27.66
C ILE A 491 4.76 23.21 -28.64
N ILE A 492 4.16 22.17 -28.13
CA ILE A 492 3.39 21.19 -28.92
C ILE A 492 1.99 21.02 -28.35
N GLY A 493 1.03 20.73 -29.22
CA GLY A 493 -0.32 20.30 -28.88
C GLY A 493 -0.51 18.83 -29.23
N LEU A 494 -1.15 18.06 -28.35
CA LEU A 494 -1.49 16.66 -28.58
C LEU A 494 -3.01 16.50 -28.67
N ALA A 495 -3.53 16.24 -29.88
CA ALA A 495 -4.97 16.12 -30.12
C ALA A 495 -5.50 14.71 -29.79
N LYS A 496 -6.64 14.64 -29.06
CA LYS A 496 -7.16 13.40 -28.44
C LYS A 496 -7.65 12.31 -29.40
N ARG A 497 -8.11 12.65 -30.62
CA ARG A 497 -8.80 11.68 -31.48
C ARG A 497 -7.89 10.77 -32.30
N ILE A 498 -6.76 11.31 -32.79
CA ILE A 498 -5.88 10.60 -33.76
C ILE A 498 -4.41 10.71 -33.29
N GLU A 499 -4.17 11.18 -32.05
CA GLU A 499 -2.81 11.37 -31.51
C GLU A 499 -1.92 12.26 -32.40
N GLU A 500 -2.54 13.27 -33.03
CA GLU A 500 -1.85 14.25 -33.88
C GLU A 500 -1.04 15.21 -33.01
N ILE A 501 0.22 15.40 -33.40
CA ILE A 501 1.14 16.33 -32.74
C ILE A 501 1.21 17.58 -33.58
N TYR A 502 0.75 18.71 -33.04
CA TYR A 502 0.90 20.01 -33.62
C TYR A 502 2.11 20.71 -33.03
N VAL A 503 2.93 21.33 -33.89
CA VAL A 503 4.14 22.07 -33.49
C VAL A 503 3.90 23.56 -33.75
N GLU A 504 4.41 24.42 -32.89
CA GLU A 504 4.32 25.87 -33.06
C GLU A 504 4.81 26.32 -34.46
N GLY A 505 4.01 27.12 -35.14
CA GLY A 505 4.30 27.62 -36.48
C GLY A 505 3.94 26.67 -37.62
N SER A 506 3.29 25.52 -37.35
CA SER A 506 2.80 24.60 -38.39
C SER A 506 1.37 24.17 -38.09
N ASP A 507 0.49 24.35 -39.08
CA ASP A 507 -0.90 23.83 -39.03
C ASP A 507 -0.99 22.38 -39.49
N ILE A 508 0.11 21.82 -39.99
CA ILE A 508 0.16 20.42 -40.43
C ILE A 508 0.60 19.54 -39.27
N PRO A 509 -0.24 18.56 -38.85
CA PRO A 509 0.12 17.71 -37.75
C PRO A 509 1.18 16.66 -38.15
N ILE A 510 2.01 16.30 -37.20
CA ILE A 510 2.89 15.14 -37.25
C ILE A 510 2.09 13.95 -36.77
N VAL A 511 1.97 12.92 -37.58
CA VAL A 511 1.33 11.63 -37.22
C VAL A 511 2.43 10.58 -37.09
N LEU A 512 2.52 9.99 -35.90
CA LEU A 512 3.52 8.95 -35.59
C LEU A 512 2.84 7.58 -35.49
N ASP A 513 3.62 6.53 -35.71
CA ASP A 513 3.16 5.16 -35.44
C ASP A 513 2.87 4.97 -33.94
N HIS A 514 1.82 4.20 -33.61
CA HIS A 514 1.45 3.95 -32.22
C HIS A 514 2.53 3.21 -31.40
N HIS A 515 3.45 2.53 -32.06
CA HIS A 515 4.58 1.85 -31.43
C HIS A 515 5.81 2.75 -31.28
N GLU A 516 5.77 3.99 -31.81
CA GLU A 516 6.90 4.92 -31.70
C GLU A 516 7.14 5.32 -30.24
N PRO A 517 8.35 5.08 -29.68
CA PRO A 517 8.66 5.39 -28.28
C PRO A 517 8.41 6.84 -27.91
N ALA A 518 8.66 7.79 -28.82
CA ALA A 518 8.41 9.22 -28.60
C ALA A 518 6.91 9.51 -28.41
N LEU A 519 6.02 8.89 -29.22
CA LEU A 519 4.59 9.04 -29.06
C LEU A 519 4.10 8.40 -27.75
N GLN A 520 4.60 7.21 -27.41
CA GLN A 520 4.26 6.56 -26.14
C GLN A 520 4.66 7.41 -24.93
N LEU A 521 5.79 8.11 -24.99
CA LEU A 521 6.22 9.05 -23.95
C LEU A 521 5.24 10.23 -23.86
N LEU A 522 4.86 10.85 -24.97
CA LEU A 522 3.91 11.96 -24.98
C LEU A 522 2.52 11.54 -24.46
N GLN A 523 2.04 10.36 -24.85
CA GLN A 523 0.80 9.79 -24.33
C GLN A 523 0.87 9.59 -22.82
N PHE A 524 1.99 9.04 -22.31
CA PHE A 524 2.19 8.84 -20.89
C PHE A 524 2.22 10.16 -20.10
N ILE A 525 2.87 11.20 -20.65
CA ILE A 525 2.92 12.53 -20.04
C ILE A 525 1.51 13.12 -19.96
N ARG A 526 0.73 13.05 -21.06
CA ARG A 526 -0.67 13.51 -21.13
C ARG A 526 -1.55 12.75 -20.13
N ASP A 527 -1.50 11.43 -20.17
CA ASP A 527 -2.34 10.58 -19.33
C ASP A 527 -2.05 10.81 -17.83
N GLU A 528 -0.81 11.12 -17.48
CA GLU A 528 -0.42 11.44 -16.11
C GLU A 528 -0.96 12.84 -15.68
N ALA A 529 -0.95 13.85 -16.57
CA ALA A 529 -1.55 15.14 -16.30
C ALA A 529 -3.07 14.99 -16.07
N HIS A 530 -3.74 14.24 -16.94
CA HIS A 530 -5.17 13.94 -16.82
C HIS A 530 -5.51 13.14 -15.55
N ARG A 531 -4.74 12.09 -15.23
CA ARG A 531 -4.88 11.30 -14.00
C ARG A 531 -4.74 12.15 -12.73
N PHE A 532 -3.82 13.11 -12.75
CA PHE A 532 -3.58 14.01 -11.61
C PHE A 532 -4.78 14.89 -11.30
N VAL A 533 -5.50 15.38 -12.33
CA VAL A 533 -6.74 16.15 -12.16
C VAL A 533 -7.89 15.28 -11.67
N ILE A 534 -8.12 14.11 -12.30
CA ILE A 534 -9.22 13.21 -11.93
C ILE A 534 -9.12 12.75 -10.48
N THR A 535 -7.91 12.43 -10.01
CA THR A 535 -7.67 11.99 -8.64
C THR A 535 -8.06 13.08 -7.63
N TYR A 536 -7.83 14.35 -7.98
CA TYR A 536 -8.24 15.48 -7.16
C TYR A 536 -9.75 15.66 -7.14
N HIS A 537 -10.41 15.64 -8.31
CA HIS A 537 -11.86 15.76 -8.38
C HIS A 537 -12.56 14.67 -7.55
N ARG A 538 -12.11 13.42 -7.63
CA ARG A 538 -12.66 12.31 -6.80
C ARG A 538 -12.51 12.57 -5.31
N LYS A 539 -11.35 13.05 -4.85
CA LYS A 539 -11.14 13.40 -3.43
C LYS A 539 -12.04 14.55 -2.99
N TRP A 540 -12.23 15.55 -3.84
CA TRP A 540 -13.03 16.74 -3.55
C TRP A 540 -14.54 16.44 -3.60
N THR A 541 -14.99 15.69 -4.59
CA THR A 541 -16.38 15.24 -4.70
C THR A 541 -16.76 14.33 -3.52
N ASN A 542 -15.87 13.43 -3.11
CA ASN A 542 -16.07 12.62 -1.91
C ASN A 542 -16.16 13.49 -0.65
N LYS A 543 -15.29 14.50 -0.50
CA LYS A 543 -15.32 15.42 0.63
C LYS A 543 -16.63 16.24 0.66
N ARG A 544 -17.04 16.79 -0.50
CA ARG A 544 -18.28 17.59 -0.63
C ARG A 544 -19.53 16.74 -0.43
N ASN A 545 -19.59 15.53 -0.98
CA ASN A 545 -20.71 14.61 -0.76
C ASN A 545 -20.80 14.17 0.70
N THR A 546 -19.68 14.06 1.41
CA THR A 546 -19.63 13.72 2.82
C THR A 546 -20.00 14.91 3.72
N GLU A 547 -19.62 16.12 3.38
CA GLU A 547 -20.05 17.35 4.08
C GLU A 547 -21.55 17.57 3.93
N SER A 548 -22.12 17.32 2.75
CA SER A 548 -23.55 17.48 2.47
C SER A 548 -24.45 16.50 3.23
N VAL A 549 -23.99 15.28 3.53
CA VAL A 549 -24.80 14.26 4.23
C VAL A 549 -25.01 14.60 5.70
N LEU A 550 -24.02 15.13 6.39
CA LEU A 550 -24.12 15.52 7.79
C LEU A 550 -24.88 16.84 7.99
N ASP A 551 -24.88 17.71 6.98
CA ASP A 551 -25.60 19.00 7.01
C ASP A 551 -27.13 18.84 6.97
N HIS A 552 -27.62 17.68 6.54
CA HIS A 552 -29.07 17.36 6.53
C HIS A 552 -29.57 16.73 7.83
N ILE A 553 -28.68 16.54 8.83
CA ILE A 553 -29.08 15.97 10.12
C ILE A 553 -29.44 17.09 11.10
N GLU A 554 -30.67 17.06 11.60
CA GLU A 554 -31.17 18.04 12.57
C GLU A 554 -30.27 18.10 13.81
N GLY A 555 -29.82 19.32 14.13
CA GLY A 555 -28.93 19.56 15.28
C GLY A 555 -27.43 19.40 15.00
N ILE A 556 -27.01 19.12 13.76
CA ILE A 556 -25.60 19.06 13.36
C ILE A 556 -25.24 20.34 12.59
N GLY A 557 -24.70 21.29 13.31
CA GLY A 557 -24.10 22.51 12.73
C GLY A 557 -22.60 22.34 12.44
N PRO A 558 -21.93 23.36 11.86
CA PRO A 558 -20.52 23.30 11.42
C PRO A 558 -19.54 22.80 12.50
N ASN A 559 -19.75 23.21 13.76
CA ASN A 559 -18.85 22.82 14.85
C ASN A 559 -18.98 21.33 15.20
N ARG A 560 -20.20 20.81 15.29
CA ARG A 560 -20.47 19.39 15.55
C ARG A 560 -20.04 18.50 14.38
N ARG A 561 -20.27 18.95 13.15
CA ARG A 561 -19.80 18.30 11.95
C ARG A 561 -18.27 18.13 11.95
N ASN A 562 -17.53 19.21 12.23
CA ASN A 562 -16.07 19.17 12.32
C ASN A 562 -15.60 18.23 13.44
N ALA A 563 -16.26 18.26 14.61
CA ALA A 563 -15.94 17.37 15.72
C ALA A 563 -16.15 15.88 15.36
N LEU A 564 -17.25 15.55 14.66
CA LEU A 564 -17.51 14.20 14.16
C LEU A 564 -16.42 13.74 13.17
N TRP A 565 -15.98 14.62 12.25
CA TRP A 565 -14.90 14.31 11.32
C TRP A 565 -13.52 14.19 11.96
N HIS A 566 -13.30 14.85 13.11
CA HIS A 566 -12.08 14.65 13.89
C HIS A 566 -12.10 13.35 14.69
N ALA A 567 -13.27 12.92 15.15
CA ALA A 567 -13.42 11.71 15.95
C ALA A 567 -13.45 10.43 15.09
N PHE A 568 -14.01 10.50 13.88
CA PHE A 568 -14.17 9.34 12.97
C PHE A 568 -13.45 9.58 11.64
N ARG A 569 -12.66 8.60 11.21
CA ARG A 569 -11.84 8.69 9.98
C ARG A 569 -12.63 8.58 8.69
N SER A 570 -13.84 8.03 8.74
CA SER A 570 -14.69 7.79 7.57
C SER A 570 -16.18 7.78 7.92
N LEU A 571 -17.02 8.00 6.91
CA LEU A 571 -18.48 7.89 7.04
C LEU A 571 -18.92 6.47 7.41
N ASP A 572 -18.20 5.46 6.96
CA ASP A 572 -18.48 4.07 7.28
C ASP A 572 -18.11 3.70 8.72
N GLU A 573 -17.18 4.41 9.32
CA GLU A 573 -16.86 4.31 10.74
C GLU A 573 -17.95 4.97 11.58
N MET A 574 -18.44 6.17 11.20
CA MET A 574 -19.59 6.83 11.84
C MET A 574 -20.87 5.99 11.77
N LYS A 575 -21.13 5.31 10.64
CA LYS A 575 -22.30 4.40 10.50
C LYS A 575 -22.26 3.19 11.42
N LYS A 576 -21.09 2.77 11.84
CA LYS A 576 -20.87 1.61 12.72
C LYS A 576 -20.82 1.99 14.20
N ALA A 577 -20.65 3.27 14.48
CA ALA A 577 -20.56 3.79 15.84
C ALA A 577 -21.89 3.66 16.56
N SER A 578 -21.84 3.34 17.86
CA SER A 578 -23.01 3.33 18.73
C SER A 578 -23.45 4.76 19.07
N GLU A 579 -24.67 4.91 19.58
CA GLU A 579 -25.20 6.20 20.02
C GLU A 579 -24.38 6.79 21.16
N GLU A 580 -23.86 5.92 22.06
CA GLU A 580 -22.96 6.31 23.15
C GLU A 580 -21.61 6.83 22.65
N GLU A 581 -21.02 6.17 21.64
CA GLU A 581 -19.76 6.61 21.03
C GLU A 581 -19.92 7.96 20.32
N LEU A 582 -21.04 8.17 19.64
CA LEU A 582 -21.37 9.45 19.00
C LEU A 582 -21.60 10.57 20.03
N ALA A 583 -22.18 10.26 21.19
CA ALA A 583 -22.43 11.23 22.26
C ALA A 583 -21.14 11.66 22.98
N GLN A 584 -20.07 10.85 22.96
CA GLN A 584 -18.76 11.17 23.56
C GLN A 584 -17.95 12.18 22.73
N VAL A 585 -18.34 12.47 21.49
CA VAL A 585 -17.64 13.42 20.63
C VAL A 585 -17.76 14.85 21.21
N PRO A 586 -16.68 15.62 21.30
CA PRO A 586 -16.70 16.97 21.86
C PRO A 586 -17.76 17.87 21.19
N GLY A 587 -18.66 18.48 22.00
CA GLY A 587 -19.74 19.35 21.51
C GLY A 587 -21.01 18.63 21.07
N MET A 588 -21.05 17.29 21.09
CA MET A 588 -22.27 16.51 20.88
C MET A 588 -23.10 16.43 22.18
N ASN A 589 -24.42 16.30 22.00
CA ASN A 589 -25.35 15.96 23.09
C ASN A 589 -26.13 14.72 22.68
N GLN A 590 -26.83 14.08 23.62
CA GLN A 590 -27.59 12.85 23.37
C GLN A 590 -28.57 12.97 22.20
N ARG A 591 -29.30 14.11 22.10
CA ARG A 591 -30.24 14.36 21.01
C ARG A 591 -29.55 14.41 19.64
N ALA A 592 -28.40 15.08 19.53
CA ALA A 592 -27.64 15.15 18.29
C ALA A 592 -27.02 13.79 17.91
N ALA A 593 -26.50 13.05 18.90
CA ALA A 593 -25.98 11.69 18.69
C ALA A 593 -27.07 10.74 18.21
N HIS A 594 -28.24 10.78 18.83
CA HIS A 594 -29.43 10.03 18.41
C HIS A 594 -29.82 10.36 16.96
N ASN A 595 -29.87 11.64 16.59
CA ASN A 595 -30.22 12.06 15.23
C ASN A 595 -29.20 11.54 14.19
N VAL A 596 -27.89 11.55 14.51
CA VAL A 596 -26.84 10.98 13.64
C VAL A 596 -27.01 9.46 13.51
N TYR A 597 -27.19 8.77 14.63
CA TYR A 597 -27.38 7.33 14.66
C TYR A 597 -28.64 6.93 13.85
N ARG A 598 -29.77 7.57 14.12
CA ARG A 598 -31.06 7.35 13.42
C ARG A 598 -30.92 7.59 11.92
N PHE A 599 -30.30 8.69 11.50
CA PHE A 599 -30.08 9.01 10.09
C PHE A 599 -29.29 7.93 9.34
N PHE A 600 -28.27 7.35 9.94
CA PHE A 600 -27.50 6.30 9.30
C PHE A 600 -28.20 4.93 9.27
N HIS A 601 -29.14 4.67 10.17
CA HIS A 601 -29.86 3.40 10.29
C HIS A 601 -31.29 3.43 9.72
N MET A 602 -31.77 4.57 9.21
CA MET A 602 -33.01 4.71 8.48
C MET A 602 -33.09 3.86 7.21
N ARG A 603 -34.27 3.47 6.76
CA ARG A 603 -34.54 2.81 5.48
C ARG A 603 -34.16 3.74 4.31
N LYS A 604 -33.83 3.17 3.16
CA LYS A 604 -33.39 3.95 1.98
C LYS A 604 -34.39 4.99 1.51
N ASP A 605 -35.66 4.65 1.57
CA ASP A 605 -36.80 5.48 1.12
C ASP A 605 -36.98 6.69 2.04
N GLU A 606 -36.86 6.53 3.35
CA GLU A 606 -36.91 7.59 4.35
C GLU A 606 -35.70 8.56 4.25
N LYS A 607 -34.52 8.03 3.95
CA LYS A 607 -33.34 8.86 3.73
C LYS A 607 -33.49 9.81 2.55
N GLN A 608 -34.16 9.39 1.50
CA GLN A 608 -34.35 10.19 0.31
C GLN A 608 -35.30 11.36 0.56
N LEU A 609 -36.30 11.19 1.42
CA LEU A 609 -37.20 12.26 1.87
C LEU A 609 -36.49 13.31 2.73
N VAL A 610 -35.66 12.88 3.68
CA VAL A 610 -34.85 13.79 4.53
C VAL A 610 -33.86 14.59 3.69
N LEU A 611 -33.24 13.97 2.70
CA LEU A 611 -32.29 14.64 1.78
C LEU A 611 -32.98 15.63 0.84
N GLN A 612 -34.30 15.49 0.62
CA GLN A 612 -35.14 16.42 -0.16
C GLN A 612 -35.76 17.52 0.69
N GLY A 613 -35.52 17.57 2.00
CA GLY A 613 -36.05 18.56 2.92
C GLY A 613 -37.53 18.34 3.27
N MET A 614 -38.04 17.12 3.13
CA MET A 614 -39.41 16.73 3.52
C MET A 614 -39.39 16.07 4.90
N ASP A 615 -40.32 16.46 5.77
CA ASP A 615 -40.49 15.82 7.08
C ASP A 615 -41.04 14.40 6.90
N VAL A 616 -40.38 13.45 7.58
CA VAL A 616 -40.90 12.07 7.67
C VAL A 616 -41.96 12.05 8.77
N GLU A 617 -43.21 11.88 8.38
CA GLU A 617 -44.33 11.71 9.34
C GLU A 617 -44.02 10.53 10.29
N LYS A 618 -44.24 10.78 11.58
CA LYS A 618 -44.17 9.75 12.61
C LYS A 618 -45.37 8.84 12.47
N GLU A 619 -45.16 7.60 12.02
CA GLU A 619 -46.08 6.52 12.38
C GLU A 619 -45.82 6.14 13.84
N ASP A 620 -46.85 6.34 14.69
CA ASP A 620 -46.91 5.96 16.10
C ASP A 620 -46.85 4.42 16.29
#